data_891fdac891502c2f5f2b07942f75bec1
#
_entry.id   891fdac891502c2f5f2b07942f75bec1
#
_cell.length_a   1.000
_cell.length_b   1.000
_cell.length_c   1.000
_cell.angle_alpha   90.00
_cell.angle_beta   90.00
_cell.angle_gamma   90.00
#
_symmetry.space_group_name_H-M   'P 1'
#
loop_
_entity.id
_entity.type
_entity.pdbx_description
1 polymer ?
#
loop_
_entity_poly.entity_id
_entity_poly.type
_entity_poly.pdbx_seq_one_letter_code
_entity_poly.pdbx_strand_id
1 'polypeptide(L)'
;MSLILTLYYGVMKLLVLLAACFSMYGSGVDTTEYKTVYILPMANSLDQFLAIKLTTGVVMQVVTDVHKADAIFTDRIGAGFEEKLDEIYGAKPKKQADDSDDPASRRPMPANSRGKGAIFLVDPKTRNVIWSDYEHARNTTPEEMNHLAERIASHLEKARKGK
;
A
#
# COMPACT_ATOMS: atom_id res chain seq x y z
N MET A 1 17.14 -24.99 53.33
CA MET A 1 16.17 -25.35 52.26
C MET A 1 15.36 -24.17 51.76
N SER A 2 15.19 -23.09 52.51
CA SER A 2 14.40 -21.90 52.13
C SER A 2 15.09 -20.99 51.09
N LEU A 3 16.42 -20.91 51.07
CA LEU A 3 17.17 -19.99 50.19
C LEU A 3 17.14 -20.42 48.71
N ILE A 4 17.10 -21.73 48.43
CA ILE A 4 17.07 -22.27 47.07
C ILE A 4 15.71 -22.02 46.43
N LEU A 5 14.64 -22.10 47.22
CA LEU A 5 13.27 -21.87 46.73
C LEU A 5 13.06 -20.42 46.32
N THR A 6 13.63 -19.46 47.05
CA THR A 6 13.53 -18.01 46.72
C THR A 6 14.31 -17.65 45.47
N LEU A 7 15.46 -18.30 45.25
CA LEU A 7 16.27 -18.10 44.04
C LEU A 7 15.54 -18.65 42.78
N TYR A 8 14.89 -19.81 42.93
CA TYR A 8 14.12 -20.43 41.83
C TYR A 8 12.90 -19.60 41.41
N TYR A 9 12.20 -19.01 42.39
CA TYR A 9 11.07 -18.11 42.13
C TYR A 9 11.51 -16.81 41.45
N GLY A 10 12.69 -16.27 41.79
CA GLY A 10 13.24 -15.07 41.16
C GLY A 10 13.61 -15.31 39.70
N VAL A 11 14.27 -16.42 39.41
CA VAL A 11 14.68 -16.78 38.03
C VAL A 11 13.46 -17.07 37.16
N MET A 12 12.45 -17.75 37.70
CA MET A 12 11.21 -18.04 36.94
C MET A 12 10.41 -16.77 36.59
N LYS A 13 10.33 -15.79 37.50
CA LYS A 13 9.72 -14.49 37.24
C LYS A 13 10.47 -13.68 36.16
N LEU A 14 11.81 -13.73 36.20
CA LEU A 14 12.65 -13.06 35.21
C LEU A 14 12.50 -13.69 33.83
N LEU A 15 12.38 -15.00 33.73
CA LEU A 15 12.16 -15.74 32.48
C LEU A 15 10.78 -15.45 31.86
N VAL A 16 9.74 -15.33 32.69
CA VAL A 16 8.38 -14.99 32.23
C VAL A 16 8.31 -13.54 31.73
N LEU A 17 9.02 -12.62 32.39
CA LEU A 17 9.12 -11.22 31.96
C LEU A 17 9.89 -11.08 30.63
N LEU A 18 10.94 -11.88 30.44
CA LEU A 18 11.71 -11.88 29.18
C LEU A 18 10.91 -12.45 28.00
N ALA A 19 10.07 -13.46 28.25
CA ALA A 19 9.20 -14.04 27.23
C ALA A 19 8.09 -13.06 26.76
N ALA A 20 7.60 -12.19 27.66
CA ALA A 20 6.58 -11.19 27.33
C ALA A 20 7.11 -10.05 26.43
N CYS A 21 8.41 -9.76 26.46
CA CYS A 21 9.02 -8.72 25.61
C CYS A 21 9.24 -9.18 24.15
N PHE A 22 9.25 -10.48 23.86
CA PHE A 22 9.49 -11.00 22.51
C PHE A 22 8.24 -11.03 21.61
N SER A 23 7.06 -10.77 22.17
CA SER A 23 5.80 -10.82 21.41
C SER A 23 5.45 -9.53 20.65
N MET A 24 6.28 -8.48 20.68
CA MET A 24 6.00 -7.19 20.05
C MET A 24 6.71 -6.94 18.69
N TYR A 25 7.46 -7.91 18.17
CA TYR A 25 8.11 -7.76 16.86
C TYR A 25 7.37 -8.55 15.80
N GLY A 26 6.35 -7.93 15.19
CA GLY A 26 5.63 -8.51 14.08
C GLY A 26 4.33 -7.81 13.72
N SER A 27 4.30 -6.47 13.80
CA SER A 27 3.16 -5.70 13.25
C SER A 27 3.32 -5.57 11.73
N GLY A 28 3.24 -6.67 11.00
CA GLY A 28 2.83 -6.60 9.62
C GLY A 28 1.43 -5.99 9.62
N VAL A 29 1.21 -4.92 8.83
CA VAL A 29 -0.12 -4.33 8.70
C VAL A 29 -1.05 -5.41 8.17
N ASP A 30 -2.12 -5.72 8.90
CA ASP A 30 -3.08 -6.74 8.49
C ASP A 30 -3.89 -6.23 7.29
N THR A 31 -3.57 -6.73 6.12
CA THR A 31 -4.25 -6.37 4.88
C THR A 31 -5.69 -6.91 4.80
N THR A 32 -6.11 -7.78 5.72
CA THR A 32 -7.45 -8.38 5.72
C THR A 32 -8.53 -7.42 6.23
N GLU A 33 -8.15 -6.38 6.97
CA GLU A 33 -9.07 -5.34 7.44
C GLU A 33 -9.63 -4.49 6.29
N TYR A 34 -8.85 -4.33 5.21
CA TYR A 34 -9.21 -3.52 4.05
C TYR A 34 -10.01 -4.35 3.05
N LYS A 35 -11.32 -4.08 2.93
CA LYS A 35 -12.25 -4.86 2.08
C LYS A 35 -12.48 -4.22 0.74
N THR A 36 -12.53 -2.89 0.70
CA THR A 36 -12.82 -2.12 -0.50
C THR A 36 -11.60 -1.34 -0.98
N VAL A 37 -11.45 -1.22 -2.29
CA VAL A 37 -10.30 -0.52 -2.87
C VAL A 37 -10.75 0.40 -4.02
N TYR A 38 -10.22 1.62 -4.02
CA TYR A 38 -10.26 2.51 -5.16
C TYR A 38 -8.91 2.43 -5.90
N ILE A 39 -8.94 2.37 -7.23
CA ILE A 39 -7.73 2.24 -8.03
C ILE A 39 -7.51 3.56 -8.77
N LEU A 40 -6.37 4.20 -8.51
CA LEU A 40 -5.98 5.39 -9.26
C LEU A 40 -5.57 5.03 -10.70
N PRO A 41 -5.79 5.94 -11.66
CA PRO A 41 -5.34 5.73 -13.04
C PRO A 41 -3.84 5.43 -13.11
N MET A 42 -3.48 4.34 -13.77
CA MET A 42 -2.10 3.84 -13.89
C MET A 42 -1.63 3.87 -15.36
N ALA A 43 -0.34 3.69 -15.54
CA ALA A 43 0.22 3.61 -16.89
C ALA A 43 -0.30 2.37 -17.64
N ASN A 44 -0.48 2.53 -18.97
CA ASN A 44 -0.87 1.45 -19.88
C ASN A 44 -2.19 0.76 -19.50
N SER A 45 -3.11 1.49 -18.85
CA SER A 45 -4.41 0.99 -18.39
C SER A 45 -4.31 -0.20 -17.42
N LEU A 46 -3.19 -0.33 -16.69
CA LEU A 46 -3.00 -1.40 -15.70
C LEU A 46 -4.10 -1.39 -14.64
N ASP A 47 -4.60 -0.21 -14.27
CA ASP A 47 -5.74 -0.01 -13.36
C ASP A 47 -6.98 -0.79 -13.80
N GLN A 48 -7.29 -0.80 -15.10
CA GLN A 48 -8.45 -1.50 -15.65
C GLN A 48 -8.29 -3.02 -15.54
N PHE A 49 -7.12 -3.55 -15.93
CA PHE A 49 -6.83 -4.98 -15.82
C PHE A 49 -6.81 -5.43 -14.36
N LEU A 50 -6.23 -4.60 -13.48
CA LEU A 50 -6.17 -4.88 -12.05
C LEU A 50 -7.59 -4.89 -11.43
N ALA A 51 -8.45 -3.96 -11.80
CA ALA A 51 -9.85 -3.94 -11.37
C ALA A 51 -10.56 -5.24 -11.73
N ILE A 52 -10.38 -5.74 -12.96
CA ILE A 52 -10.96 -7.01 -13.42
C ILE A 52 -10.43 -8.17 -12.57
N LYS A 53 -9.10 -8.27 -12.37
CA LYS A 53 -8.51 -9.40 -11.64
C LYS A 53 -8.89 -9.42 -10.17
N LEU A 54 -8.90 -8.27 -9.49
CA LEU A 54 -9.30 -8.17 -8.09
C LEU A 54 -10.78 -8.54 -7.89
N THR A 55 -11.64 -8.11 -8.81
CA THR A 55 -13.09 -8.41 -8.75
C THR A 55 -13.36 -9.87 -9.07
N THR A 56 -12.77 -10.41 -10.15
CA THR A 56 -12.99 -11.80 -10.58
C THR A 56 -12.41 -12.80 -9.56
N GLY A 57 -11.23 -12.50 -9.01
CA GLY A 57 -10.58 -13.32 -7.99
C GLY A 57 -11.18 -13.17 -6.59
N VAL A 58 -12.16 -12.26 -6.41
CA VAL A 58 -12.75 -11.93 -5.09
C VAL A 58 -11.68 -11.57 -4.05
N VAL A 59 -10.59 -10.96 -4.52
CA VAL A 59 -9.46 -10.56 -3.64
C VAL A 59 -9.85 -9.33 -2.82
N MET A 60 -10.40 -8.31 -3.48
CA MET A 60 -10.95 -7.09 -2.88
C MET A 60 -12.13 -6.59 -3.72
N GLN A 61 -13.07 -5.91 -3.06
CA GLN A 61 -14.14 -5.22 -3.76
C GLN A 61 -13.63 -3.91 -4.34
N VAL A 62 -13.64 -3.77 -5.65
CA VAL A 62 -13.30 -2.52 -6.33
C VAL A 62 -14.48 -1.56 -6.27
N VAL A 63 -14.24 -0.34 -5.84
CA VAL A 63 -15.24 0.74 -5.76
C VAL A 63 -14.86 1.88 -6.69
N THR A 64 -15.85 2.54 -7.28
CA THR A 64 -15.65 3.69 -8.16
C THR A 64 -15.73 5.03 -7.44
N ASP A 65 -16.21 5.02 -6.19
CA ASP A 65 -16.28 6.18 -5.31
C ASP A 65 -15.17 6.08 -4.27
N VAL A 66 -14.22 7.01 -4.32
CA VAL A 66 -13.06 7.03 -3.43
C VAL A 66 -13.45 7.14 -1.95
N HIS A 67 -14.60 7.79 -1.66
CA HIS A 67 -15.10 7.94 -0.29
C HIS A 67 -15.58 6.62 0.33
N LYS A 68 -15.82 5.59 -0.49
CA LYS A 68 -16.23 4.25 -0.08
C LYS A 68 -15.08 3.26 -0.01
N ALA A 69 -13.87 3.71 -0.30
CA ALA A 69 -12.69 2.87 -0.31
C ALA A 69 -12.03 2.83 1.07
N ASP A 70 -11.68 1.62 1.53
CA ASP A 70 -10.83 1.42 2.70
C ASP A 70 -9.35 1.64 2.36
N ALA A 71 -8.97 1.37 1.11
CA ALA A 71 -7.60 1.51 0.63
C ALA A 71 -7.57 2.03 -0.82
N ILE A 72 -6.42 2.56 -1.22
CA ILE A 72 -6.17 3.08 -2.58
C ILE A 72 -5.00 2.35 -3.21
N PHE A 73 -5.22 1.82 -4.42
CA PHE A 73 -4.17 1.30 -5.27
C PHE A 73 -3.55 2.40 -6.13
N THR A 74 -2.22 2.45 -6.17
CA THR A 74 -1.47 3.43 -6.96
C THR A 74 -0.13 2.87 -7.45
N ASP A 75 0.37 3.40 -8.58
CA ASP A 75 1.71 3.12 -9.10
C ASP A 75 2.76 4.11 -8.61
N ARG A 76 2.40 5.02 -7.70
CA ARG A 76 3.29 6.06 -7.18
C ARG A 76 2.89 6.49 -5.78
N ILE A 77 3.88 6.95 -5.01
CA ILE A 77 3.72 7.56 -3.69
C ILE A 77 4.41 8.93 -3.66
N GLY A 78 4.22 9.69 -2.59
CA GLY A 78 4.82 11.02 -2.41
C GLY A 78 3.96 12.14 -3.00
N ALA A 79 4.57 13.28 -3.34
CA ALA A 79 3.86 14.53 -3.69
C ALA A 79 2.80 14.36 -4.80
N GLY A 80 3.12 13.62 -5.86
CA GLY A 80 2.18 13.39 -6.95
C GLY A 80 0.97 12.51 -6.57
N PHE A 81 1.12 11.64 -5.57
CA PHE A 81 0.03 10.88 -4.99
C PHE A 81 -0.87 11.80 -4.13
N GLU A 82 -0.26 12.62 -3.27
CA GLU A 82 -0.99 13.56 -2.41
C GLU A 82 -1.79 14.59 -3.22
N GLU A 83 -1.17 15.14 -4.26
CA GLU A 83 -1.86 16.06 -5.17
C GLU A 83 -3.09 15.42 -5.82
N LYS A 84 -2.96 14.17 -6.26
CA LYS A 84 -4.07 13.43 -6.86
C LYS A 84 -5.18 13.13 -5.87
N LEU A 85 -4.84 12.82 -4.64
CA LEU A 85 -5.83 12.63 -3.59
C LEU A 85 -6.55 13.92 -3.23
N ASP A 86 -5.83 15.02 -3.10
CA ASP A 86 -6.42 16.35 -2.83
C ASP A 86 -7.38 16.76 -3.95
N GLU A 87 -7.06 16.47 -5.21
CA GLU A 87 -7.94 16.67 -6.34
C GLU A 87 -9.25 15.85 -6.22
N ILE A 88 -9.13 14.55 -5.92
CA ILE A 88 -10.26 13.62 -5.88
C ILE A 88 -11.15 13.86 -4.65
N TYR A 89 -10.55 14.17 -3.50
CA TYR A 89 -11.31 14.46 -2.27
C TYR A 89 -11.87 15.88 -2.22
N GLY A 90 -11.62 16.70 -3.26
CA GLY A 90 -12.10 18.09 -3.33
C GLY A 90 -11.42 19.02 -2.33
N ALA A 91 -10.31 18.62 -1.74
CA ALA A 91 -9.45 19.52 -1.01
C ALA A 91 -8.88 20.54 -2.01
N LYS A 92 -9.07 21.83 -1.76
CA LYS A 92 -8.48 22.87 -2.60
C LYS A 92 -6.98 22.61 -2.71
N PRO A 93 -6.40 22.59 -3.93
CA PRO A 93 -4.97 22.38 -4.08
C PRO A 93 -4.26 23.37 -3.17
N LYS A 94 -3.45 22.88 -2.24
CA LYS A 94 -2.55 23.72 -1.47
C LYS A 94 -1.67 24.40 -2.50
N LYS A 95 -1.89 25.72 -2.72
CA LYS A 95 -0.90 26.53 -3.40
C LYS A 95 0.40 26.29 -2.66
N GLN A 96 1.32 25.59 -3.29
CA GLN A 96 2.70 25.62 -2.84
C GLN A 96 3.08 27.09 -2.77
N ALA A 97 3.24 27.57 -1.55
CA ALA A 97 3.89 28.83 -1.31
C ALA A 97 5.37 28.63 -1.61
N ASP A 98 5.69 28.65 -2.88
CA ASP A 98 7.04 28.87 -3.35
C ASP A 98 6.95 30.08 -4.31
N ASP A 99 7.33 31.20 -3.74
CA ASP A 99 7.42 32.52 -4.36
C ASP A 99 8.64 32.55 -5.28
N SER A 100 8.70 31.65 -6.24
CA SER A 100 9.63 31.74 -7.36
C SER A 100 8.82 31.87 -8.65
N ASP A 101 8.71 33.12 -9.12
CA ASP A 101 8.16 33.50 -10.43
C ASP A 101 9.03 33.00 -11.62
N ASP A 102 9.63 31.82 -11.49
CA ASP A 102 10.40 31.20 -12.56
C ASP A 102 9.48 30.28 -13.38
N PRO A 103 9.15 30.66 -14.64
CA PRO A 103 8.38 29.82 -15.55
C PRO A 103 9.01 28.44 -15.81
N ALA A 104 10.30 28.26 -15.48
CA ALA A 104 10.99 26.99 -15.62
C ALA A 104 10.65 25.98 -14.53
N SER A 105 10.10 26.40 -13.38
CA SER A 105 9.66 25.49 -12.30
C SER A 105 8.30 24.83 -12.57
N ARG A 106 7.56 25.25 -13.59
CA ARG A 106 6.33 24.61 -14.08
C ARG A 106 6.60 23.46 -15.05
N ARG A 107 7.72 22.76 -14.90
CA ARG A 107 7.97 21.58 -15.74
C ARG A 107 6.92 20.51 -15.38
N PRO A 108 6.09 20.07 -16.37
CA PRO A 108 5.30 18.87 -16.19
C PRO A 108 6.26 17.75 -15.77
N MET A 109 6.00 17.10 -14.65
CA MET A 109 6.80 15.93 -14.24
C MET A 109 6.93 15.01 -15.46
N PRO A 110 8.15 14.69 -15.90
CA PRO A 110 8.32 13.86 -17.09
C PRO A 110 7.55 12.55 -16.89
N ALA A 111 6.84 12.12 -17.93
CA ALA A 111 6.08 10.86 -17.92
C ALA A 111 6.93 9.63 -17.53
N ASN A 112 8.26 9.79 -17.48
CA ASN A 112 9.24 8.78 -17.07
C ASN A 112 9.38 8.57 -15.55
N SER A 113 8.74 9.39 -14.71
CA SER A 113 8.72 9.20 -13.25
C SER A 113 7.57 8.29 -12.78
N ARG A 114 6.82 7.68 -13.71
CA ARG A 114 5.86 6.62 -13.38
C ARG A 114 6.61 5.42 -12.86
N GLY A 115 6.21 4.92 -11.69
CA GLY A 115 6.85 3.79 -11.04
C GLY A 115 6.95 2.61 -12.02
N LYS A 116 8.18 2.27 -12.40
CA LYS A 116 8.44 1.20 -13.38
C LYS A 116 8.13 -0.17 -12.76
N GLY A 117 6.85 -0.46 -12.52
CA GLY A 117 6.40 -1.73 -11.95
C GLY A 117 6.19 -1.73 -10.44
N ALA A 118 6.43 -0.64 -9.72
CA ALA A 118 6.10 -0.53 -8.32
C ALA A 118 4.60 -0.27 -8.16
N ILE A 119 3.96 -1.02 -7.26
CA ILE A 119 2.54 -0.89 -6.93
C ILE A 119 2.41 -0.79 -5.41
N PHE A 120 1.52 0.08 -4.97
CA PHE A 120 1.30 0.35 -3.56
C PHE A 120 -0.19 0.28 -3.23
N LEU A 121 -0.51 -0.32 -2.10
CA LEU A 121 -1.81 -0.22 -1.45
C LEU A 121 -1.65 0.72 -0.25
N VAL A 122 -2.39 1.81 -0.22
CA VAL A 122 -2.23 2.89 0.76
C VAL A 122 -3.54 3.10 1.51
N ASP A 123 -3.47 3.26 2.81
CA ASP A 123 -4.59 3.70 3.63
C ASP A 123 -4.83 5.21 3.39
N PRO A 124 -5.99 5.62 2.89
CA PRO A 124 -6.26 7.03 2.58
C PRO A 124 -6.32 7.93 3.82
N LYS A 125 -6.58 7.38 5.01
CA LYS A 125 -6.73 8.13 6.26
C LYS A 125 -5.39 8.37 6.94
N THR A 126 -4.59 7.30 7.07
CA THR A 126 -3.30 7.35 7.76
C THR A 126 -2.13 7.66 6.85
N ARG A 127 -2.32 7.56 5.52
CA ARG A 127 -1.28 7.67 4.49
C ARG A 127 -0.21 6.59 4.58
N ASN A 128 -0.45 5.55 5.35
CA ASN A 128 0.48 4.43 5.46
C ASN A 128 0.39 3.52 4.24
N VAL A 129 1.54 3.05 3.77
CA VAL A 129 1.60 1.96 2.79
C VAL A 129 1.28 0.66 3.54
N ILE A 130 0.17 0.02 3.17
CA ILE A 130 -0.33 -1.22 3.78
C ILE A 130 0.36 -2.43 3.17
N TRP A 131 0.57 -2.36 1.85
CA TRP A 131 1.19 -3.40 1.05
C TRP A 131 1.86 -2.79 -0.17
N SER A 132 2.93 -3.40 -0.63
CA SER A 132 3.61 -3.00 -1.85
C SER A 132 4.16 -4.21 -2.58
N ASP A 133 4.25 -4.10 -3.90
CA ASP A 133 4.83 -5.11 -4.76
C ASP A 133 5.63 -4.46 -5.88
N TYR A 134 6.54 -5.23 -6.46
CA TYR A 134 7.29 -4.80 -7.63
C TYR A 134 7.22 -5.85 -8.70
N GLU A 135 6.48 -5.53 -9.77
CA GLU A 135 6.30 -6.40 -10.92
C GLU A 135 6.73 -5.71 -12.21
N HIS A 136 7.66 -6.29 -12.90
CA HIS A 136 8.14 -5.75 -14.16
C HIS A 136 7.32 -6.28 -15.35
N ALA A 137 6.73 -5.34 -16.13
CA ALA A 137 6.14 -5.68 -17.41
C ALA A 137 7.22 -5.83 -18.49
N ARG A 138 7.15 -6.89 -19.27
CA ARG A 138 8.08 -7.12 -20.39
C ARG A 138 7.83 -6.15 -21.54
N ASN A 139 6.59 -5.78 -21.77
CA ASN A 139 6.13 -4.83 -22.76
C ASN A 139 4.82 -4.17 -22.30
N THR A 140 4.21 -3.36 -23.15
CA THR A 140 2.97 -2.60 -22.86
C THR A 140 1.75 -3.13 -23.63
N THR A 141 1.81 -4.37 -24.11
CA THR A 141 0.66 -4.97 -24.79
C THR A 141 -0.45 -5.29 -23.80
N PRO A 142 -1.72 -5.31 -24.24
CA PRO A 142 -2.86 -5.65 -23.39
C PRO A 142 -2.71 -7.02 -22.71
N GLU A 143 -2.14 -8.00 -23.41
CA GLU A 143 -1.89 -9.34 -22.88
C GLU A 143 -0.91 -9.30 -21.70
N GLU A 144 0.20 -8.58 -21.86
CA GLU A 144 1.19 -8.44 -20.79
C GLU A 144 0.62 -7.66 -19.60
N MET A 145 -0.19 -6.61 -19.84
CA MET A 145 -0.86 -5.88 -18.77
C MET A 145 -1.85 -6.76 -18.01
N ASN A 146 -2.57 -7.63 -18.72
CA ASN A 146 -3.47 -8.60 -18.09
C ASN A 146 -2.71 -9.63 -17.24
N HIS A 147 -1.59 -10.16 -17.73
CA HIS A 147 -0.72 -11.06 -16.94
C HIS A 147 -0.07 -10.37 -15.75
N LEU A 148 0.36 -9.11 -15.92
CA LEU A 148 0.90 -8.31 -14.84
C LEU A 148 -0.13 -8.11 -13.71
N ALA A 149 -1.35 -7.72 -14.08
CA ALA A 149 -2.45 -7.56 -13.13
C ALA A 149 -2.79 -8.86 -12.39
N GLU A 150 -2.71 -10.00 -13.08
CA GLU A 150 -2.93 -11.32 -12.49
C GLU A 150 -1.87 -11.68 -11.45
N ARG A 151 -0.57 -11.41 -11.75
CA ARG A 151 0.52 -11.62 -10.78
C ARG A 151 0.33 -10.75 -9.55
N ILE A 152 0.08 -9.46 -9.73
CA ILE A 152 -0.17 -8.50 -8.64
C ILE A 152 -1.34 -8.97 -7.77
N ALA A 153 -2.48 -9.33 -8.38
CA ALA A 153 -3.65 -9.81 -7.66
C ALA A 153 -3.36 -11.10 -6.86
N SER A 154 -2.59 -12.03 -7.45
CA SER A 154 -2.17 -13.27 -6.78
C SER A 154 -1.25 -13.01 -5.59
N HIS A 155 -0.29 -12.06 -5.71
CA HIS A 155 0.60 -11.69 -4.61
C HIS A 155 -0.17 -11.04 -3.46
N LEU A 156 -1.10 -10.14 -3.78
CA LEU A 156 -1.97 -9.54 -2.77
C LEU A 156 -2.84 -10.60 -2.08
N GLU A 157 -3.43 -11.51 -2.84
CA GLU A 157 -4.24 -12.60 -2.28
C GLU A 157 -3.45 -13.46 -1.29
N LYS A 158 -2.21 -13.82 -1.65
CA LYS A 158 -1.29 -14.55 -0.75
C LYS A 158 -0.98 -13.76 0.52
N ALA A 159 -0.69 -12.46 0.39
CA ALA A 159 -0.43 -11.58 1.53
C ALA A 159 -1.65 -11.50 2.46
N ARG A 160 -2.86 -11.42 1.91
CA ARG A 160 -4.12 -11.38 2.68
C ARG A 160 -4.44 -12.71 3.38
N LYS A 161 -3.98 -13.83 2.84
CA LYS A 161 -4.16 -15.16 3.47
C LYS A 161 -3.09 -15.47 4.52
N GLY A 162 -2.12 -14.57 4.76
CA GLY A 162 -1.06 -14.74 5.76
C GLY A 162 -0.03 -15.82 5.40
N LYS A 163 0.20 -16.02 4.13
CA LYS A 163 1.17 -17.00 3.62
C LYS A 163 2.35 -16.32 2.94
#